data_2fcdbd38dd2887c4bc91c98a8b59dd5c
#
_entry.id   2fcdbd38dd2887c4bc91c98a8b59dd5c
#
_cell.length_a   1.000
_cell.length_b   1.000
_cell.length_c   1.000
_cell.angle_alpha   90.00
_cell.angle_beta   90.00
_cell.angle_gamma   90.00
#
_symmetry.space_group_name_H-M   'P 1'
#
loop_
_entity.id
_entity.type
_entity.pdbx_description
1 polymer ?
#
loop_
_entity_poly.entity_id
_entity_poly.type
_entity_poly.pdbx_seq_one_letter_code
_entity_poly.pdbx_strand_id
1 'polypeptide(L)'
;LHLAGAASLERSFFMRRLIDVPPNAREAFIRYAMHEFLPEHWRPAFPQDVAGALAEAKLDFVGPAFLAFHFPELLLNPAQREAVASLPPGLHSEFQRDLFTCPTLRQDVFVRGRRPAEVAGAVLGTTLALRRLPEDRRVRLDTPNGAAELPAPVI
;
A
#
# COMPACT_ATOMS: atom_id res chain seq x y z
N LEU A 1 -18.10 -10.98 -4.40
CA LEU A 1 -18.15 -9.83 -5.32
C LEU A 1 -18.79 -8.58 -4.68
N HIS A 2 -19.68 -8.74 -3.69
CA HIS A 2 -20.23 -7.58 -2.94
C HIS A 2 -19.23 -6.94 -1.98
N LEU A 3 -18.14 -7.61 -1.62
CA LEU A 3 -17.12 -7.09 -0.69
C LEU A 3 -16.22 -6.02 -1.32
N ALA A 4 -16.09 -6.06 -2.65
CA ALA A 4 -15.27 -5.11 -3.40
C ALA A 4 -16.13 -4.09 -4.16
N GLY A 5 -17.27 -3.70 -3.62
CA GLY A 5 -18.20 -2.81 -4.29
C GLY A 5 -17.53 -1.54 -4.86
N ALA A 6 -18.24 -0.88 -5.78
CA ALA A 6 -17.80 0.34 -6.50
C ALA A 6 -17.12 1.40 -5.61
N ALA A 7 -17.40 1.37 -4.30
CA ALA A 7 -16.79 2.24 -3.31
C ALA A 7 -15.25 2.15 -3.25
N SER A 8 -14.62 1.02 -3.60
CA SER A 8 -13.16 0.93 -3.64
C SER A 8 -12.57 1.58 -4.89
N LEU A 9 -13.25 1.49 -6.03
CA LEU A 9 -12.85 2.20 -7.25
C LEU A 9 -13.09 3.71 -7.13
N GLU A 10 -14.22 4.13 -6.53
CA GLU A 10 -14.50 5.53 -6.24
C GLU A 10 -13.53 6.13 -5.22
N ARG A 11 -12.98 5.32 -4.32
CA ARG A 11 -11.96 5.73 -3.35
C ARG A 11 -10.55 5.73 -3.92
N SER A 12 -10.31 5.09 -5.05
CA SER A 12 -9.02 5.18 -5.71
C SER A 12 -8.69 6.63 -5.99
N PHE A 13 -7.58 7.10 -5.43
CA PHE A 13 -7.07 8.47 -5.65
C PHE A 13 -6.93 8.77 -7.15
N PHE A 14 -6.58 7.77 -7.94
CA PHE A 14 -6.43 7.87 -9.37
C PHE A 14 -7.78 8.06 -10.06
N MET A 15 -8.79 7.25 -9.74
CA MET A 15 -10.11 7.36 -10.34
C MET A 15 -10.80 8.69 -9.99
N ARG A 16 -10.65 9.17 -8.76
CA ARG A 16 -11.14 10.51 -8.38
C ARG A 16 -10.47 11.60 -9.20
N ARG A 17 -9.15 11.53 -9.38
CA ARG A 17 -8.44 12.50 -10.22
C ARG A 17 -8.85 12.46 -11.68
N LEU A 18 -9.23 11.31 -12.21
CA LEU A 18 -9.77 11.20 -13.58
C LEU A 18 -11.14 11.88 -13.72
N ILE A 19 -11.98 11.77 -12.69
CA ILE A 19 -13.37 12.25 -12.72
C ILE A 19 -13.44 13.76 -12.37
N ASP A 20 -12.66 14.20 -11.39
CA ASP A 20 -12.76 15.52 -10.77
C ASP A 20 -11.67 16.52 -11.21
N VAL A 21 -11.07 16.34 -12.39
CA VAL A 21 -10.03 17.27 -12.87
C VAL A 21 -10.64 18.65 -13.15
N PRO A 22 -10.28 19.70 -12.41
CA PRO A 22 -10.78 21.03 -12.66
C PRO A 22 -10.32 21.53 -14.04
N PRO A 23 -11.13 22.36 -14.73
CA PRO A 23 -10.85 22.81 -16.09
C PRO A 23 -9.46 23.40 -16.30
N ASN A 24 -8.96 24.16 -15.32
CA ASN A 24 -7.64 24.78 -15.34
C ASN A 24 -6.46 23.79 -15.18
N ALA A 25 -6.71 22.59 -14.68
CA ALA A 25 -5.68 21.55 -14.52
C ALA A 25 -5.78 20.45 -15.58
N ARG A 26 -6.81 20.50 -16.44
CA ARG A 26 -7.09 19.42 -17.41
C ARG A 26 -5.94 19.17 -18.36
N GLU A 27 -5.32 20.19 -18.91
CA GLU A 27 -4.21 20.03 -19.84
C GLU A 27 -2.99 19.38 -19.16
N ALA A 28 -2.63 19.85 -17.98
CA ALA A 28 -1.54 19.27 -17.20
C ALA A 28 -1.82 17.81 -16.83
N PHE A 29 -3.08 17.50 -16.49
CA PHE A 29 -3.50 16.14 -16.19
C PHE A 29 -3.47 15.24 -17.42
N ILE A 30 -3.93 15.70 -18.58
CA ILE A 30 -3.85 14.92 -19.83
C ILE A 30 -2.39 14.61 -20.15
N ARG A 31 -1.50 15.59 -20.04
CA ARG A 31 -0.06 15.39 -20.28
C ARG A 31 0.52 14.35 -19.31
N TYR A 32 0.20 14.46 -18.05
CA TYR A 32 0.58 13.45 -17.04
C TYR A 32 0.04 12.06 -17.41
N ALA A 33 -1.25 11.94 -17.72
CA ALA A 33 -1.86 10.67 -18.06
C ALA A 33 -1.25 10.03 -19.32
N MET A 34 -0.89 10.84 -20.32
CA MET A 34 -0.21 10.35 -21.50
C MET A 34 1.17 9.76 -21.18
N HIS A 35 1.93 10.39 -20.29
CA HIS A 35 3.25 9.90 -19.89
C HIS A 35 3.19 8.68 -18.99
N GLU A 36 2.21 8.61 -18.10
CA GLU A 36 2.12 7.54 -17.09
C GLU A 36 1.41 6.28 -17.60
N PHE A 37 0.42 6.42 -18.49
CA PHE A 37 -0.49 5.31 -18.82
C PHE A 37 -0.53 4.94 -20.31
N LEU A 38 0.00 5.78 -21.20
CA LEU A 38 0.02 5.54 -22.63
C LEU A 38 1.40 5.29 -23.26
N PRO A 39 2.50 5.11 -22.50
CA PRO A 39 3.76 4.67 -23.12
C PRO A 39 3.60 3.31 -23.77
N GLU A 40 4.22 3.11 -24.90
CA GLU A 40 4.19 1.86 -25.67
C GLU A 40 4.56 0.61 -24.83
N HIS A 41 5.43 0.80 -23.85
CA HIS A 41 5.93 -0.26 -22.98
C HIS A 41 5.30 -0.28 -21.58
N TRP A 42 4.20 0.45 -21.37
CA TRP A 42 3.49 0.41 -20.10
C TRP A 42 2.87 -0.96 -19.87
N ARG A 43 3.35 -1.66 -18.87
CA ARG A 43 2.90 -3.01 -18.52
C ARG A 43 2.66 -3.09 -17.02
N PRO A 44 1.46 -2.78 -16.56
CA PRO A 44 1.12 -3.00 -15.16
C PRO A 44 1.22 -4.49 -14.84
N ALA A 45 1.76 -4.82 -13.68
CA ALA A 45 1.95 -6.18 -13.23
C ALA A 45 1.29 -6.37 -11.86
N PHE A 46 0.82 -7.57 -11.58
CA PHE A 46 0.38 -7.95 -10.25
C PHE A 46 1.60 -8.19 -9.33
N PRO A 47 1.46 -7.96 -8.02
CA PRO A 47 2.58 -8.16 -7.08
C PRO A 47 3.12 -9.59 -7.10
N GLN A 48 2.29 -10.58 -7.40
CA GLN A 48 2.70 -11.99 -7.52
C GLN A 48 3.62 -12.22 -8.73
N ASP A 49 3.34 -11.57 -9.86
CA ASP A 49 4.15 -11.69 -11.08
C ASP A 49 5.51 -11.04 -10.86
N VAL A 50 5.52 -9.85 -10.23
CA VAL A 50 6.76 -9.15 -9.87
C VAL A 50 7.59 -9.99 -8.90
N ALA A 51 6.96 -10.53 -7.87
CA ALA A 51 7.65 -11.36 -6.88
C ALA A 51 8.17 -12.67 -7.51
N GLY A 52 7.41 -13.28 -8.43
CA GLY A 52 7.87 -14.45 -9.18
C GLY A 52 9.11 -14.16 -10.01
N ALA A 53 9.11 -13.07 -10.76
CA ALA A 53 10.26 -12.65 -11.56
C ALA A 53 11.49 -12.32 -10.69
N LEU A 54 11.28 -11.68 -9.54
CA LEU A 54 12.36 -11.35 -8.61
C LEU A 54 12.91 -12.58 -7.86
N ALA A 55 12.08 -13.61 -7.64
CA ALA A 55 12.52 -14.87 -7.06
C ALA A 55 13.54 -15.59 -7.95
N GLU A 56 13.46 -15.47 -9.28
CA GLU A 56 14.47 -16.00 -10.20
C GLU A 56 15.86 -15.36 -9.93
N ALA A 57 15.89 -14.11 -9.48
CA ALA A 57 17.09 -13.41 -9.03
C ALA A 57 17.43 -13.65 -7.56
N LYS A 58 16.78 -14.62 -6.89
CA LYS A 58 16.95 -14.96 -5.47
C LYS A 58 16.59 -13.80 -4.53
N LEU A 59 15.58 -13.03 -4.92
CA LEU A 59 15.02 -11.96 -4.10
C LEU A 59 13.68 -12.42 -3.52
N ASP A 60 13.60 -12.45 -2.21
CA ASP A 60 12.42 -12.85 -1.45
C ASP A 60 11.58 -11.62 -1.07
N PHE A 61 10.29 -11.70 -1.27
CA PHE A 61 9.36 -10.68 -0.81
C PHE A 61 9.33 -10.62 0.73
N VAL A 62 9.44 -9.41 1.28
CA VAL A 62 9.40 -9.17 2.73
C VAL A 62 8.07 -8.55 3.14
N GLY A 63 7.64 -7.54 2.42
CA GLY A 63 6.40 -6.81 2.70
C GLY A 63 6.37 -5.45 2.00
N PRO A 64 5.24 -4.74 2.13
CA PRO A 64 5.11 -3.37 1.64
C PRO A 64 6.09 -2.42 2.35
N ALA A 65 6.63 -1.44 1.61
CA ALA A 65 7.52 -0.42 2.18
C ALA A 65 6.77 0.60 3.04
N PHE A 66 5.49 0.84 2.76
CA PHE A 66 4.67 1.75 3.57
C PHE A 66 4.17 1.07 4.84
N LEU A 67 4.50 1.66 5.97
CA LEU A 67 4.18 1.11 7.29
C LEU A 67 2.67 0.90 7.49
N ALA A 68 1.82 1.80 7.00
CA ALA A 68 0.37 1.68 7.14
C ALA A 68 -0.20 0.39 6.53
N PHE A 69 0.45 -0.16 5.50
CA PHE A 69 0.02 -1.41 4.89
C PHE A 69 0.24 -2.65 5.77
N HIS A 70 1.01 -2.54 6.84
CA HIS A 70 1.18 -3.61 7.82
C HIS A 70 0.06 -3.67 8.87
N PHE A 71 -0.85 -2.68 8.86
CA PHE A 71 -1.96 -2.58 9.80
C PHE A 71 -3.30 -2.71 9.05
N PRO A 72 -3.83 -3.94 8.88
CA PRO A 72 -5.08 -4.17 8.16
C PRO A 72 -6.27 -3.37 8.73
N GLU A 73 -6.23 -3.06 10.02
CA GLU A 73 -7.27 -2.30 10.72
C GLU A 73 -7.41 -0.87 10.18
N LEU A 74 -6.32 -0.30 9.67
CA LEU A 74 -6.33 1.04 9.09
C LEU A 74 -6.89 1.06 7.67
N LEU A 75 -6.81 -0.07 6.95
CA LEU A 75 -7.07 -0.13 5.53
C LEU A 75 -8.37 -0.84 5.18
N LEU A 76 -8.74 -1.85 5.98
CA LEU A 76 -9.79 -2.81 5.66
C LEU A 76 -10.92 -2.74 6.70
N ASN A 77 -12.15 -2.88 6.22
CA ASN A 77 -13.29 -3.10 7.11
C ASN A 77 -13.26 -4.53 7.72
N PRO A 78 -14.09 -4.84 8.73
CA PRO A 78 -14.06 -6.15 9.41
C PRO A 78 -14.25 -7.34 8.44
N ALA A 79 -15.18 -7.27 7.51
CA ALA A 79 -15.45 -8.36 6.56
C ALA A 79 -14.28 -8.58 5.59
N GLN A 80 -13.64 -7.50 5.13
CA GLN A 80 -12.45 -7.59 4.29
C GLN A 80 -11.27 -8.19 5.04
N ARG A 81 -11.08 -7.82 6.32
CA ARG A 81 -10.03 -8.41 7.17
C ARG A 81 -10.23 -9.91 7.35
N GLU A 82 -11.45 -10.35 7.59
CA GLU A 82 -11.78 -11.76 7.70
C GLU A 82 -11.47 -12.50 6.39
N ALA A 83 -11.85 -11.92 5.25
CA ALA A 83 -11.55 -12.49 3.94
C ALA A 83 -10.03 -12.61 3.68
N VAL A 84 -9.25 -11.60 4.04
CA VAL A 84 -7.78 -11.65 3.91
C VAL A 84 -7.17 -12.65 4.89
N ALA A 85 -7.65 -12.70 6.12
CA ALA A 85 -7.14 -13.62 7.16
C ALA A 85 -7.44 -15.10 6.86
N SER A 86 -8.44 -15.39 6.02
CA SER A 86 -8.75 -16.76 5.58
C SER A 86 -7.73 -17.32 4.57
N LEU A 87 -6.86 -16.48 4.01
CA LEU A 87 -5.84 -16.86 3.05
C LEU A 87 -4.51 -17.19 3.73
N PRO A 88 -3.69 -18.03 3.12
CA PRO A 88 -2.31 -18.21 3.57
C PRO A 88 -1.57 -16.85 3.61
N PRO A 89 -0.78 -16.59 4.66
CA PRO A 89 0.01 -15.36 4.73
C PRO A 89 1.02 -15.27 3.58
N GLY A 90 1.32 -14.06 3.15
CA GLY A 90 2.27 -13.79 2.07
C GLY A 90 1.60 -13.17 0.84
N LEU A 91 2.12 -13.46 -0.35
CA LEU A 91 1.70 -12.78 -1.59
C LEU A 91 0.21 -12.93 -1.94
N HIS A 92 -0.43 -14.04 -1.55
CA HIS A 92 -1.86 -14.24 -1.81
C HIS A 92 -2.73 -13.29 -0.97
N SER A 93 -2.43 -13.18 0.32
CA SER A 93 -3.11 -12.24 1.20
C SER A 93 -2.82 -10.78 0.83
N GLU A 94 -1.60 -10.48 0.37
CA GLU A 94 -1.22 -9.18 -0.17
C GLU A 94 -2.05 -8.82 -1.41
N PHE A 95 -2.15 -9.74 -2.36
CA PHE A 95 -2.95 -9.53 -3.57
C PHE A 95 -4.43 -9.31 -3.25
N GLN A 96 -4.99 -10.11 -2.35
CA GLN A 96 -6.38 -9.92 -1.92
C GLN A 96 -6.59 -8.55 -1.26
N ARG A 97 -5.63 -8.11 -0.47
CA ARG A 97 -5.67 -6.78 0.14
C ARG A 97 -5.64 -5.68 -0.93
N ASP A 98 -4.81 -5.82 -1.95
CA ASP A 98 -4.73 -4.87 -3.06
C ASP A 98 -6.06 -4.77 -3.83
N LEU A 99 -6.77 -5.87 -4.02
CA LEU A 99 -8.10 -5.86 -4.62
C LEU A 99 -9.12 -5.04 -3.81
N PHE A 100 -8.96 -4.98 -2.49
CA PHE A 100 -9.82 -4.17 -1.63
C PHE A 100 -9.39 -2.70 -1.53
N THR A 101 -8.10 -2.43 -1.56
CA THR A 101 -7.53 -1.09 -1.34
C THR A 101 -7.26 -0.34 -2.64
N CYS A 102 -7.14 -1.05 -3.76
CA CYS A 102 -6.84 -0.51 -5.09
C CYS A 102 -5.67 0.49 -5.07
N PRO A 103 -4.47 0.11 -4.62
CA PRO A 103 -3.33 1.02 -4.60
C PRO A 103 -2.96 1.42 -6.03
N THR A 104 -2.69 2.71 -6.24
CA THR A 104 -2.27 3.22 -7.56
C THR A 104 -0.81 2.92 -7.86
N LEU A 105 -0.01 2.88 -6.82
CA LEU A 105 1.41 2.54 -6.88
C LEU A 105 1.74 1.69 -5.67
N ARG A 106 2.40 0.56 -5.92
CA ARG A 106 2.89 -0.32 -4.87
C ARG A 106 4.41 -0.16 -4.73
N GLN A 107 4.88 -0.08 -3.51
CA GLN A 107 6.30 -0.13 -3.17
C GLN A 107 6.53 -1.28 -2.21
N ASP A 108 7.36 -2.23 -2.61
CA ASP A 108 7.63 -3.45 -1.86
C ASP A 108 9.11 -3.59 -1.54
N VAL A 109 9.38 -4.26 -0.43
CA VAL A 109 10.73 -4.60 0.00
C VAL A 109 11.04 -6.04 -0.35
N PHE A 110 12.15 -6.23 -1.04
CA PHE A 110 12.72 -7.53 -1.37
C PHE A 110 14.11 -7.65 -0.79
N VAL A 111 14.48 -8.82 -0.32
CA VAL A 111 15.82 -9.10 0.20
C VAL A 111 16.38 -10.38 -0.36
N ARG A 112 17.69 -10.43 -0.54
CA ARG A 112 18.37 -11.66 -0.94
C ARG A 112 18.70 -12.49 0.29
N GLY A 113 18.33 -13.78 0.27
CA GLY A 113 18.64 -14.71 1.35
C GLY A 113 17.93 -14.34 2.65
N ARG A 114 16.62 -14.16 2.59
CA ARG A 114 15.78 -13.90 3.75
C ARG A 114 16.01 -14.95 4.83
N ARG A 115 16.40 -14.51 6.02
CA ARG A 115 16.48 -15.36 7.21
C ARG A 115 15.27 -15.07 8.10
N PRO A 116 14.54 -16.09 8.58
CA PRO A 116 13.56 -15.89 9.63
C PRO A 116 14.25 -15.24 10.84
N ALA A 117 13.79 -14.06 11.23
CA ALA A 117 14.29 -13.41 12.45
C ALA A 117 13.29 -13.68 13.58
N GLU A 118 13.79 -13.90 14.78
CA GLU A 118 12.96 -13.80 15.97
C GLU A 118 12.58 -12.32 16.15
N VAL A 119 11.36 -12.00 15.74
CA VAL A 119 10.88 -10.62 15.57
C VAL A 119 10.98 -9.82 16.88
N ALA A 120 10.64 -10.44 18.02
CA ALA A 120 10.60 -9.75 19.30
C ALA A 120 12.00 -9.24 19.75
N GLY A 121 13.02 -10.09 19.65
CA GLY A 121 14.39 -9.70 20.04
C GLY A 121 15.02 -8.71 19.06
N ALA A 122 14.72 -8.86 17.76
CA ALA A 122 15.24 -7.96 16.73
C ALA A 122 14.66 -6.55 16.85
N VAL A 123 13.38 -6.39 17.18
CA VAL A 123 12.75 -5.08 17.37
C VAL A 123 13.36 -4.33 18.53
N LEU A 124 13.59 -4.99 19.66
CA LEU A 124 14.21 -4.37 20.84
C LEU A 124 15.68 -3.94 20.62
N GLY A 125 16.38 -4.61 19.71
CA GLY A 125 17.76 -4.27 19.35
C GLY A 125 17.89 -3.23 18.24
N THR A 126 16.77 -2.78 17.65
CA THR A 126 16.82 -1.84 16.52
C THR A 126 16.99 -0.41 16.99
N THR A 127 17.97 0.29 16.45
CA THR A 127 18.13 1.74 16.67
C THR A 127 17.13 2.49 15.79
N LEU A 128 16.24 3.23 16.42
CA LEU A 128 15.26 4.07 15.74
C LEU A 128 15.67 5.53 15.79
N ALA A 129 15.56 6.23 14.67
CA ALA A 129 15.77 7.66 14.60
C ALA A 129 14.46 8.36 14.25
N LEU A 130 13.99 9.24 15.13
CA LEU A 130 12.85 10.10 14.84
C LEU A 130 13.31 11.22 13.91
N ARG A 131 12.79 11.26 12.70
CA ARG A 131 13.16 12.27 11.69
C ARG A 131 12.43 13.60 11.89
N ARG A 132 11.19 13.55 12.32
CA ARG A 132 10.36 14.72 12.56
C ARG A 132 9.20 14.37 13.49
N LEU A 133 8.98 15.20 14.49
CA LEU A 133 7.79 15.13 15.32
C LEU A 133 6.83 16.26 14.88
N PRO A 134 5.54 15.99 14.62
CA PRO A 134 4.56 17.04 14.40
C PRO A 134 4.47 17.98 15.61
N GLU A 135 4.31 19.29 15.36
CA GLU A 135 4.25 20.29 16.45
C GLU A 135 3.09 20.04 17.41
N ASP A 136 1.96 19.58 16.88
CA ASP A 136 0.76 19.23 17.65
C ASP A 136 0.81 17.85 18.31
N ARG A 137 1.92 17.14 18.14
CA ARG A 137 2.12 15.76 18.63
C ARG A 137 1.01 14.79 18.19
N ARG A 138 0.41 15.04 17.02
CA ARG A 138 -0.59 14.18 16.39
C ARG A 138 -0.11 13.76 15.02
N VAL A 139 -0.32 12.50 14.69
CA VAL A 139 -0.07 11.97 13.35
C VAL A 139 -1.42 11.70 12.71
N ARG A 140 -1.72 12.42 11.65
CA ARG A 140 -2.90 12.18 10.85
C ARG A 140 -2.56 11.19 9.74
N LEU A 141 -3.33 10.12 9.66
CA LEU A 141 -3.27 9.12 8.60
C LEU A 141 -4.57 9.18 7.80
N ASP A 142 -4.45 9.51 6.53
CA ASP A 142 -5.57 9.39 5.60
C ASP A 142 -5.65 7.94 5.13
N THR A 143 -6.72 7.26 5.51
CA THR A 143 -6.94 5.85 5.16
C THR A 143 -8.17 5.71 4.26
N PRO A 144 -8.33 4.59 3.54
CA PRO A 144 -9.53 4.32 2.76
C PRO A 144 -10.82 4.33 3.59
N ASN A 145 -10.72 4.10 4.90
CA ASN A 145 -11.84 4.10 5.83
C ASN A 145 -12.08 5.45 6.52
N GLY A 146 -11.32 6.49 6.14
CA GLY A 146 -11.39 7.83 6.71
C GLY A 146 -10.07 8.26 7.35
N ALA A 147 -10.02 9.48 7.83
CA ALA A 147 -8.86 10.00 8.54
C ALA A 147 -8.79 9.41 9.96
N ALA A 148 -7.63 8.90 10.33
CA ALA A 148 -7.31 8.48 11.68
C ALA A 148 -6.28 9.45 12.29
N GLU A 149 -6.48 9.87 13.51
CA GLU A 149 -5.49 10.66 14.27
C GLU A 149 -4.91 9.78 15.38
N LEU A 150 -3.61 9.64 15.36
CA LEU A 150 -2.88 8.92 16.40
C LEU A 150 -2.09 9.92 17.24
N PRO A 151 -2.14 9.82 18.59
CA PRO A 151 -1.24 10.60 19.42
C PRO A 151 0.19 10.15 19.13
N ALA A 152 1.10 11.09 18.87
CA ALA A 152 2.51 10.73 18.81
C ALA A 152 2.97 10.29 20.21
N PRO A 153 3.65 9.15 20.34
CA PRO A 153 4.14 8.70 21.62
C PRO A 153 5.06 9.77 22.23
N VAL A 154 4.82 10.06 23.49
CA VAL A 154 5.75 10.85 24.29
C VAL A 154 6.92 9.92 24.60
N ILE A 155 8.07 10.19 24.00
CA ILE A 155 9.32 9.51 24.32
C ILE A 155 9.95 10.26 25.50
#